data_5d65be628e5f907dd2357ce16f45e72b
#
_entry.id   5d65be628e5f907dd2357ce16f45e72b
#
_cell.length_a   1.000
_cell.length_b   1.000
_cell.length_c   1.000
_cell.angle_alpha   90.00
_cell.angle_beta   90.00
_cell.angle_gamma   90.00
#
_symmetry.space_group_name_H-M   'P 1'
#
loop_
_entity.id
_entity.type
_entity.pdbx_description
1 polymer ?
#
loop_
_entity_poly.entity_id
_entity_poly.type
_entity_poly.pdbx_seq_one_letter_code
_entity_poly.pdbx_strand_id
1 'polypeptide(L)'
;SIDVTIIEPNEHYYTCYFSNEVISGERKMDSIKFGYDGLKARGINVVQAAAEMIDAEAKTVKAGGKDYPFDRCIVAPGVEMIYDKIEGYSAEVAEKLPHGWKAGKQTEILRDQLAGVKEGGTAVIVAPPNPFRCPPGPYERASQFAGYFKHHNPTAKVIILDSKQKFSKQGLFTQGWEKFYGYGTDDSRIEGQPGPDTAVVRVDADA
;
A
#
# COMPACT_ATOMS: atom_id res chain seq x y z
N SER A 1 -37.45 -2.23 2.01
CA SER A 1 -36.29 -1.32 2.20
C SER A 1 -35.18 -2.07 2.91
N ILE A 2 -33.96 -1.70 2.67
CA ILE A 2 -32.77 -2.19 3.40
C ILE A 2 -32.20 -0.99 4.12
N ASP A 3 -32.07 -1.08 5.44
CA ASP A 3 -31.40 -0.07 6.25
C ASP A 3 -29.94 -0.46 6.40
N VAL A 4 -29.04 0.45 6.05
CA VAL A 4 -27.60 0.21 6.09
C VAL A 4 -26.96 1.09 7.15
N THR A 5 -26.18 0.46 8.03
CA THR A 5 -25.32 1.16 8.98
C THR A 5 -23.88 0.79 8.72
N ILE A 6 -23.00 1.78 8.62
CA ILE A 6 -21.54 1.64 8.55
C ILE A 6 -20.97 2.09 9.88
N ILE A 7 -20.12 1.25 10.49
CA ILE A 7 -19.36 1.57 11.69
C ILE A 7 -17.91 1.73 11.26
N GLU A 8 -17.34 2.93 11.41
CA GLU A 8 -16.02 3.29 10.93
C GLU A 8 -15.39 4.33 11.85
N PRO A 9 -14.23 4.08 12.44
CA PRO A 9 -13.60 5.02 13.37
C PRO A 9 -12.99 6.26 12.70
N ASN A 10 -12.61 6.17 11.41
CA ASN A 10 -11.95 7.25 10.72
C ASN A 10 -12.96 8.21 10.06
N GLU A 11 -12.69 9.51 10.12
CA GLU A 11 -13.51 10.55 9.44
C GLU A 11 -13.40 10.49 7.92
N HIS A 12 -12.28 9.95 7.44
CA HIS A 12 -11.95 9.88 6.01
C HIS A 12 -11.30 8.55 5.68
N TYR A 13 -11.47 8.13 4.44
CA TYR A 13 -10.69 7.03 3.88
C TYR A 13 -9.89 7.50 2.66
N TYR A 14 -8.83 6.77 2.36
CA TYR A 14 -8.00 7.00 1.18
C TYR A 14 -8.10 5.82 0.22
N THR A 15 -8.29 6.11 -1.06
CA THR A 15 -8.36 5.06 -2.09
C THR A 15 -6.96 4.51 -2.37
N CYS A 16 -6.68 3.30 -1.94
CA CYS A 16 -5.33 2.73 -2.03
C CYS A 16 -4.87 2.47 -3.48
N TYR A 17 -5.77 2.19 -4.40
CA TYR A 17 -5.45 1.90 -5.81
C TYR A 17 -4.92 3.11 -6.60
N PHE A 18 -5.13 4.34 -6.16
CA PHE A 18 -4.53 5.54 -6.74
C PHE A 18 -3.33 6.08 -5.95
N SER A 19 -2.94 5.42 -4.86
CA SER A 19 -1.84 5.88 -4.03
C SER A 19 -0.49 5.87 -4.76
N ASN A 20 -0.26 4.93 -5.68
CA ASN A 20 0.96 4.90 -6.48
C ASN A 20 1.10 6.13 -7.39
N GLU A 21 -0.01 6.66 -7.95
CA GLU A 21 -0.01 7.90 -8.72
C GLU A 21 0.30 9.14 -7.86
N VAL A 22 -0.07 9.10 -6.57
CA VAL A 22 0.32 10.15 -5.62
C VAL A 22 1.81 10.08 -5.33
N ILE A 23 2.36 8.89 -5.15
CA ILE A 23 3.79 8.69 -4.89
C ILE A 23 4.62 9.19 -6.08
N SER A 24 4.22 8.88 -7.31
CA SER A 24 4.90 9.36 -8.53
C SER A 24 4.65 10.84 -8.88
N GLY A 25 3.78 11.52 -8.11
CA GLY A 25 3.49 12.93 -8.33
C GLY A 25 2.44 13.23 -9.41
N GLU A 26 1.87 12.21 -10.03
CA GLU A 26 0.84 12.35 -11.07
C GLU A 26 -0.53 12.77 -10.49
N ARG A 27 -0.72 12.57 -9.18
CA ARG A 27 -1.96 12.86 -8.45
C ARG A 27 -1.69 13.52 -7.10
N LYS A 28 -2.60 14.41 -6.69
CA LYS A 28 -2.55 15.02 -5.36
C LYS A 28 -3.20 14.12 -4.31
N MET A 29 -2.69 14.12 -3.08
CA MET A 29 -3.22 13.32 -1.97
C MET A 29 -4.70 13.59 -1.69
N ASP A 30 -5.13 14.86 -1.74
CA ASP A 30 -6.53 15.24 -1.50
C ASP A 30 -7.50 14.64 -2.52
N SER A 31 -7.04 14.32 -3.74
CA SER A 31 -7.91 13.72 -4.76
C SER A 31 -8.26 12.25 -4.50
N ILE A 32 -7.60 11.60 -3.55
CA ILE A 32 -7.85 10.21 -3.12
C ILE A 32 -8.42 10.12 -1.71
N LYS A 33 -8.63 11.25 -1.05
CA LYS A 33 -9.21 11.36 0.30
C LYS A 33 -10.71 11.63 0.19
N PHE A 34 -11.52 10.80 0.84
CA PHE A 34 -12.98 10.89 0.81
C PHE A 34 -13.57 10.78 2.22
N GLY A 35 -14.60 11.58 2.49
CA GLY A 35 -15.46 11.43 3.65
C GLY A 35 -16.69 10.57 3.35
N TYR A 36 -17.60 10.49 4.31
CA TYR A 36 -18.79 9.65 4.25
C TYR A 36 -20.09 10.42 3.93
N ASP A 37 -20.01 11.72 3.65
CA ASP A 37 -21.20 12.56 3.42
C ASP A 37 -22.01 12.12 2.20
N GLY A 38 -21.34 11.61 1.17
CA GLY A 38 -22.01 11.02 0.01
C GLY A 38 -22.82 9.75 0.34
N LEU A 39 -22.43 8.99 1.37
CA LEU A 39 -23.19 7.84 1.89
C LEU A 39 -24.35 8.29 2.76
N LYS A 40 -24.11 9.26 3.65
CA LYS A 40 -25.16 9.88 4.49
C LYS A 40 -26.27 10.47 3.64
N ALA A 41 -25.92 11.17 2.55
CA ALA A 41 -26.89 11.75 1.60
C ALA A 41 -27.77 10.69 0.89
N ARG A 42 -27.33 9.44 0.85
CA ARG A 42 -28.09 8.29 0.33
C ARG A 42 -28.90 7.57 1.40
N GLY A 43 -28.98 8.12 2.61
CA GLY A 43 -29.72 7.53 3.73
C GLY A 43 -28.98 6.44 4.48
N ILE A 44 -27.68 6.27 4.26
CA ILE A 44 -26.84 5.31 5.00
C ILE A 44 -26.47 5.94 6.34
N ASN A 45 -26.72 5.23 7.43
CA ASN A 45 -26.29 5.62 8.76
C ASN A 45 -24.78 5.38 8.89
N VAL A 46 -24.01 6.42 9.21
CA VAL A 46 -22.58 6.34 9.44
C VAL A 46 -22.28 6.64 10.90
N VAL A 47 -21.84 5.63 11.62
CA VAL A 47 -21.45 5.69 13.02
C VAL A 47 -19.94 5.81 13.10
N GLN A 48 -19.47 6.95 13.57
CA GLN A 48 -18.03 7.23 13.72
C GLN A 48 -17.51 6.69 15.06
N ALA A 49 -17.26 5.37 15.07
CA ALA A 49 -16.73 4.66 16.22
C ALA A 49 -16.02 3.37 15.75
N ALA A 50 -15.11 2.87 16.56
CA ALA A 50 -14.57 1.53 16.37
C ALA A 50 -15.63 0.47 16.78
N ALA A 51 -15.72 -0.62 16.01
CA ALA A 51 -16.45 -1.80 16.44
C ALA A 51 -15.65 -2.50 17.55
N GLU A 52 -16.23 -2.60 18.73
CA GLU A 52 -15.60 -3.17 19.93
C GLU A 52 -15.83 -4.68 20.02
N MET A 53 -17.03 -5.12 19.66
CA MET A 53 -17.47 -6.51 19.74
C MET A 53 -18.56 -6.79 18.71
N ILE A 54 -18.56 -8.00 18.16
CA ILE A 54 -19.63 -8.53 17.34
C ILE A 54 -20.19 -9.77 18.06
N ASP A 55 -21.44 -9.71 18.49
CA ASP A 55 -22.18 -10.86 19.02
C ASP A 55 -23.03 -11.46 17.89
N ALA A 56 -22.60 -12.62 17.41
CA ALA A 56 -23.27 -13.29 16.30
C ALA A 56 -24.59 -13.97 16.72
N GLU A 57 -24.73 -14.36 17.99
CA GLU A 57 -25.93 -15.00 18.51
C GLU A 57 -27.01 -13.96 18.79
N ALA A 58 -26.65 -12.88 19.50
CA ALA A 58 -27.53 -11.75 19.75
C ALA A 58 -27.74 -10.87 18.50
N LYS A 59 -26.95 -11.07 17.44
CA LYS A 59 -26.94 -10.26 16.22
C LYS A 59 -26.79 -8.77 16.50
N THR A 60 -25.77 -8.41 17.27
CA THR A 60 -25.45 -7.03 17.62
C THR A 60 -23.98 -6.71 17.41
N VAL A 61 -23.71 -5.46 17.03
CA VAL A 61 -22.35 -4.89 17.04
C VAL A 61 -22.30 -3.80 18.10
N LYS A 62 -21.34 -3.90 19.01
CA LYS A 62 -21.08 -2.86 20.00
C LYS A 62 -20.06 -1.87 19.45
N ALA A 63 -20.39 -0.58 19.44
CA ALA A 63 -19.53 0.49 19.00
C ALA A 63 -19.87 1.81 19.71
N GLY A 64 -18.86 2.52 20.21
CA GLY A 64 -19.05 3.81 20.88
C GLY A 64 -20.01 3.74 22.06
N GLY A 65 -20.00 2.64 22.82
CA GLY A 65 -20.86 2.42 23.97
C GLY A 65 -22.33 2.13 23.65
N LYS A 66 -22.69 1.83 22.39
CA LYS A 66 -24.05 1.48 21.94
C LYS A 66 -24.06 0.14 21.21
N ASP A 67 -25.20 -0.53 21.26
CA ASP A 67 -25.46 -1.75 20.51
C ASP A 67 -26.25 -1.45 19.23
N TYR A 68 -25.77 -2.01 18.12
CA TYR A 68 -26.38 -1.88 16.80
C TYR A 68 -26.87 -3.26 16.35
N PRO A 69 -28.18 -3.51 16.34
CA PRO A 69 -28.74 -4.80 15.89
C PRO A 69 -28.59 -4.93 14.36
N PHE A 70 -28.45 -6.18 13.87
CA PHE A 70 -28.35 -6.47 12.44
C PHE A 70 -29.06 -7.76 12.04
N ASP A 71 -29.55 -7.81 10.82
CA ASP A 71 -29.98 -9.04 10.15
C ASP A 71 -28.81 -9.69 9.41
N ARG A 72 -27.92 -8.86 8.84
CA ARG A 72 -26.68 -9.25 8.16
C ARG A 72 -25.56 -8.32 8.57
N CYS A 73 -24.42 -8.89 8.95
CA CYS A 73 -23.21 -8.15 9.26
C CYS A 73 -22.13 -8.47 8.23
N ILE A 74 -21.50 -7.44 7.67
CA ILE A 74 -20.33 -7.56 6.80
C ILE A 74 -19.12 -7.05 7.59
N VAL A 75 -18.16 -7.93 7.84
CA VAL A 75 -16.95 -7.59 8.57
C VAL A 75 -15.81 -7.33 7.58
N ALA A 76 -15.40 -6.07 7.48
CA ALA A 76 -14.37 -5.60 6.56
C ALA A 76 -13.30 -4.75 7.27
N PRO A 77 -12.50 -5.33 8.19
CA PRO A 77 -11.61 -4.58 9.09
C PRO A 77 -10.34 -4.06 8.40
N GLY A 78 -10.12 -4.42 7.15
CA GLY A 78 -8.88 -4.08 6.43
C GLY A 78 -7.75 -5.06 6.70
N VAL A 79 -6.52 -4.54 6.81
CA VAL A 79 -5.31 -5.33 7.03
C VAL A 79 -4.49 -4.76 8.18
N GLU A 80 -3.73 -5.63 8.82
CA GLU A 80 -2.70 -5.29 9.78
C GLU A 80 -1.35 -5.81 9.29
N MET A 81 -0.27 -5.12 9.68
CA MET A 81 1.09 -5.49 9.30
C MET A 81 1.68 -6.46 10.31
N ILE A 82 2.33 -7.51 9.81
CA ILE A 82 3.05 -8.48 10.63
C ILE A 82 4.52 -8.04 10.64
N TYR A 83 4.83 -7.05 11.48
CA TYR A 83 6.16 -6.41 11.51
C TYR A 83 7.27 -7.35 11.94
N ASP A 84 7.01 -8.25 12.88
CA ASP A 84 7.96 -9.17 13.50
C ASP A 84 8.55 -10.23 12.56
N LYS A 85 8.08 -10.28 11.31
CA LYS A 85 8.63 -11.18 10.28
C LYS A 85 9.95 -10.72 9.69
N ILE A 86 10.32 -9.46 9.93
CA ILE A 86 11.61 -8.89 9.51
C ILE A 86 12.28 -8.33 10.76
N GLU A 87 13.46 -8.84 11.11
CA GLU A 87 14.22 -8.36 12.26
C GLU A 87 14.49 -6.85 12.16
N GLY A 88 14.25 -6.12 13.24
CA GLY A 88 14.41 -4.67 13.28
C GLY A 88 13.28 -3.87 12.66
N TYR A 89 12.23 -4.51 12.11
CA TYR A 89 11.08 -3.80 11.55
C TYR A 89 9.95 -3.70 12.57
N SER A 90 9.37 -2.51 12.71
CA SER A 90 8.28 -2.21 13.62
C SER A 90 7.37 -1.13 13.05
N ALA A 91 6.29 -0.79 13.75
CA ALA A 91 5.41 0.32 13.36
C ALA A 91 6.16 1.66 13.37
N GLU A 92 7.08 1.87 14.33
CA GLU A 92 7.91 3.08 14.41
C GLU A 92 8.93 3.12 13.25
N VAL A 93 9.56 1.99 12.96
CA VAL A 93 10.50 1.88 11.83
C VAL A 93 9.80 2.09 10.50
N ALA A 94 8.52 1.71 10.36
CA ALA A 94 7.72 1.97 9.17
C ALA A 94 7.46 3.47 8.91
N GLU A 95 7.73 4.36 9.86
CA GLU A 95 7.74 5.81 9.65
C GLU A 95 9.01 6.30 8.91
N LYS A 96 10.10 5.51 8.95
CA LYS A 96 11.35 5.76 8.22
C LYS A 96 11.47 4.87 6.99
N LEU A 97 11.06 3.61 7.10
CA LEU A 97 11.08 2.60 6.04
C LEU A 97 9.64 2.17 5.69
N PRO A 98 8.89 2.99 4.94
CA PRO A 98 7.47 2.83 4.76
C PRO A 98 7.11 1.59 3.93
N HIS A 99 6.08 0.87 4.36
CA HIS A 99 5.56 -0.29 3.62
C HIS A 99 4.60 0.09 2.47
N GLY A 100 3.89 1.24 2.59
CA GLY A 100 2.99 1.74 1.54
C GLY A 100 1.75 0.87 1.24
N TRP A 101 1.37 -0.04 2.14
CA TRP A 101 0.19 -0.91 1.97
C TRP A 101 -1.12 -0.29 2.45
N LYS A 102 -1.02 0.76 3.27
CA LYS A 102 -2.16 1.58 3.70
C LYS A 102 -1.97 2.97 3.10
N ALA A 103 -2.91 3.42 2.27
CA ALA A 103 -2.89 4.79 1.75
C ALA A 103 -3.11 5.79 2.89
N GLY A 104 -2.51 6.98 2.78
CA GLY A 104 -2.48 8.00 3.81
C GLY A 104 -1.06 8.47 4.07
N LYS A 105 -0.66 8.60 5.33
CA LYS A 105 0.67 9.07 5.73
C LYS A 105 1.82 8.29 5.06
N GLN A 106 1.71 6.96 4.95
CA GLN A 106 2.70 6.13 4.25
C GLN A 106 2.89 6.53 2.78
N THR A 107 1.83 6.97 2.11
CA THR A 107 1.89 7.44 0.72
C THR A 107 2.70 8.73 0.62
N GLU A 108 2.51 9.66 1.56
CA GLU A 108 3.25 10.94 1.59
C GLU A 108 4.72 10.72 1.91
N ILE A 109 5.04 9.85 2.88
CA ILE A 109 6.43 9.50 3.20
C ILE A 109 7.14 8.91 1.96
N LEU A 110 6.50 7.97 1.27
CA LEU A 110 7.06 7.37 0.05
C LEU A 110 7.26 8.40 -1.06
N ARG A 111 6.32 9.31 -1.26
CA ARG A 111 6.45 10.40 -2.24
C ARG A 111 7.66 11.27 -1.93
N ASP A 112 7.80 11.69 -0.67
CA ASP A 112 8.87 12.58 -0.25
C ASP A 112 10.23 11.88 -0.33
N GLN A 113 10.30 10.59 0.01
CA GLN A 113 11.51 9.78 -0.16
C GLN A 113 11.87 9.59 -1.63
N LEU A 114 10.90 9.30 -2.50
CA LEU A 114 11.15 9.16 -3.94
C LEU A 114 11.70 10.45 -4.53
N ALA A 115 11.12 11.60 -4.15
CA ALA A 115 11.59 12.92 -4.57
C ALA A 115 12.97 13.27 -4.00
N GLY A 116 13.31 12.73 -2.82
CA GLY A 116 14.59 12.94 -2.14
C GLY A 116 15.73 12.03 -2.62
N VAL A 117 15.48 11.10 -3.53
CA VAL A 117 16.55 10.22 -4.07
C VAL A 117 17.56 11.06 -4.82
N LYS A 118 18.84 10.99 -4.39
CA LYS A 118 19.94 11.74 -5.00
C LYS A 118 20.20 11.27 -6.43
N GLU A 119 20.86 12.12 -7.21
CA GLU A 119 21.36 11.75 -8.54
C GLU A 119 22.18 10.47 -8.48
N GLY A 120 21.90 9.50 -9.36
CA GLY A 120 22.51 8.17 -9.35
C GLY A 120 22.07 7.25 -8.21
N GLY A 121 21.14 7.71 -7.36
CA GLY A 121 20.66 6.93 -6.21
C GLY A 121 19.77 5.76 -6.59
N THR A 122 19.47 4.91 -5.61
CA THR A 122 18.69 3.70 -5.80
C THR A 122 17.49 3.66 -4.85
N ALA A 123 16.31 3.41 -5.38
CA ALA A 123 15.14 3.05 -4.60
C ALA A 123 15.02 1.53 -4.52
N VAL A 124 14.92 0.98 -3.31
CA VAL A 124 14.79 -0.46 -3.10
C VAL A 124 13.34 -0.80 -2.72
N ILE A 125 12.75 -1.74 -3.41
CA ILE A 125 11.43 -2.29 -3.11
C ILE A 125 11.58 -3.72 -2.66
N VAL A 126 11.09 -4.04 -1.46
CA VAL A 126 11.06 -5.40 -0.93
C VAL A 126 9.67 -5.97 -1.16
N ALA A 127 9.56 -6.99 -2.01
CA ALA A 127 8.30 -7.67 -2.27
C ALA A 127 8.07 -8.77 -1.21
N PRO A 128 6.89 -8.79 -0.55
CA PRO A 128 6.61 -9.79 0.47
C PRO A 128 6.52 -11.21 -0.11
N PRO A 129 6.77 -12.25 0.71
CA PRO A 129 6.48 -13.63 0.34
C PRO A 129 4.96 -13.87 0.23
N ASN A 130 4.57 -14.90 -0.50
CA ASN A 130 3.15 -15.30 -0.59
C ASN A 130 2.67 -15.98 0.72
N PRO A 131 1.39 -15.82 1.11
CA PRO A 131 0.38 -14.94 0.51
C PRO A 131 0.49 -13.50 1.05
N PHE A 132 0.20 -12.51 0.20
CA PHE A 132 0.12 -11.12 0.62
C PHE A 132 -0.96 -10.35 -0.15
N ARG A 133 -1.38 -9.19 0.39
CA ARG A 133 -2.37 -8.34 -0.25
C ARG A 133 -1.80 -7.69 -1.51
N CYS A 134 -2.64 -7.62 -2.58
CA CYS A 134 -2.30 -6.95 -3.83
C CYS A 134 -1.00 -7.48 -4.46
N PRO A 135 -0.96 -8.74 -4.95
CA PRO A 135 0.24 -9.34 -5.50
C PRO A 135 0.95 -8.56 -6.62
N PRO A 136 0.29 -7.77 -7.48
CA PRO A 136 0.99 -6.91 -8.47
C PRO A 136 1.55 -5.62 -7.86
N GLY A 137 1.18 -5.22 -6.64
CA GLY A 137 1.49 -3.93 -6.05
C GLY A 137 2.97 -3.50 -6.04
N PRO A 138 3.93 -4.35 -5.63
CA PRO A 138 5.35 -4.00 -5.64
C PRO A 138 5.88 -3.66 -7.05
N TYR A 139 5.41 -4.39 -8.05
CA TYR A 139 5.87 -4.26 -9.45
C TYR A 139 5.23 -3.07 -10.16
N GLU A 140 3.99 -2.76 -9.82
CA GLU A 140 3.33 -1.52 -10.20
C GLU A 140 4.08 -0.32 -9.62
N ARG A 141 4.41 -0.37 -8.33
CA ARG A 141 5.19 0.69 -7.67
C ARG A 141 6.57 0.86 -8.28
N ALA A 142 7.26 -0.23 -8.63
CA ALA A 142 8.54 -0.16 -9.36
C ALA A 142 8.38 0.54 -10.71
N SER A 143 7.29 0.26 -11.43
CA SER A 143 6.98 0.94 -12.69
C SER A 143 6.76 2.44 -12.51
N GLN A 144 6.02 2.84 -11.47
CA GLN A 144 5.77 4.24 -11.14
C GLN A 144 7.07 4.97 -10.72
N PHE A 145 7.91 4.33 -9.91
CA PHE A 145 9.21 4.89 -9.51
C PHE A 145 10.13 5.06 -10.73
N ALA A 146 10.23 4.06 -11.59
CA ALA A 146 11.03 4.16 -12.82
C ALA A 146 10.50 5.24 -13.77
N GLY A 147 9.18 5.40 -13.86
CA GLY A 147 8.54 6.51 -14.59
C GLY A 147 8.91 7.87 -14.03
N TYR A 148 8.83 8.02 -12.71
CA TYR A 148 9.27 9.23 -12.02
C TYR A 148 10.76 9.52 -12.28
N PHE A 149 11.64 8.56 -12.10
CA PHE A 149 13.09 8.73 -12.34
C PHE A 149 13.41 9.07 -13.79
N LYS A 150 12.70 8.47 -14.74
CA LYS A 150 12.90 8.78 -16.17
C LYS A 150 12.75 10.27 -16.46
N HIS A 151 11.88 10.98 -15.75
CA HIS A 151 11.57 12.38 -15.98
C HIS A 151 12.29 13.34 -15.02
N HIS A 152 12.57 12.90 -13.80
CA HIS A 152 13.05 13.78 -12.71
C HIS A 152 14.46 13.45 -12.23
N ASN A 153 14.91 12.19 -12.36
CA ASN A 153 16.23 11.74 -11.94
C ASN A 153 16.75 10.62 -12.85
N PRO A 154 17.19 10.95 -14.08
CA PRO A 154 17.46 9.97 -15.13
C PRO A 154 18.56 8.94 -14.81
N THR A 155 19.41 9.20 -13.85
CA THR A 155 20.50 8.31 -13.43
C THR A 155 20.14 7.41 -12.25
N ALA A 156 18.98 7.64 -11.62
CA ALA A 156 18.50 6.79 -10.53
C ALA A 156 17.87 5.48 -11.03
N LYS A 157 17.91 4.48 -10.17
CA LYS A 157 17.41 3.11 -10.44
C LYS A 157 16.43 2.62 -9.38
N VAL A 158 15.68 1.61 -9.75
CA VAL A 158 14.83 0.83 -8.84
C VAL A 158 15.35 -0.60 -8.77
N ILE A 159 15.56 -1.11 -7.56
CA ILE A 159 15.89 -2.51 -7.32
C ILE A 159 14.71 -3.19 -6.62
N ILE A 160 14.28 -4.34 -7.15
CA ILE A 160 13.24 -5.17 -6.53
C ILE A 160 13.90 -6.39 -5.91
N LEU A 161 13.84 -6.49 -4.58
CA LEU A 161 14.23 -7.69 -3.83
C LEU A 161 12.98 -8.56 -3.64
N ASP A 162 13.01 -9.75 -4.19
CA ASP A 162 11.85 -10.63 -4.22
C ASP A 162 12.26 -12.09 -3.97
N SER A 163 11.92 -12.62 -2.80
CA SER A 163 12.22 -14.00 -2.41
C SER A 163 11.49 -15.07 -3.24
N LYS A 164 10.53 -14.66 -4.06
CA LYS A 164 9.78 -15.56 -4.94
C LYS A 164 10.51 -15.77 -6.27
N GLN A 165 10.41 -16.94 -6.83
CA GLN A 165 10.92 -17.22 -8.18
C GLN A 165 10.06 -16.60 -9.30
N LYS A 166 8.77 -16.38 -9.01
CA LYS A 166 7.81 -15.81 -9.95
C LYS A 166 6.85 -14.87 -9.22
N PHE A 167 6.39 -13.87 -9.92
CA PHE A 167 5.42 -12.91 -9.37
C PHE A 167 4.19 -12.71 -10.26
N SER A 168 3.16 -12.11 -9.70
CA SER A 168 1.88 -11.89 -10.37
C SER A 168 2.04 -10.99 -11.61
N LYS A 169 1.53 -11.47 -12.76
CA LYS A 169 1.57 -10.75 -14.03
C LYS A 169 2.98 -10.45 -14.55
N GLN A 170 3.97 -11.25 -14.16
CA GLN A 170 5.39 -11.03 -14.50
C GLN A 170 5.61 -10.75 -15.99
N GLY A 171 5.05 -11.54 -16.89
CA GLY A 171 5.25 -11.35 -18.34
C GLY A 171 4.76 -9.98 -18.84
N LEU A 172 3.67 -9.44 -18.28
CA LEU A 172 3.16 -8.12 -18.64
C LEU A 172 4.07 -7.00 -18.12
N PHE A 173 4.53 -7.13 -16.88
CA PHE A 173 5.45 -6.15 -16.28
C PHE A 173 6.78 -6.14 -17.01
N THR A 174 7.41 -7.29 -17.23
CA THR A 174 8.71 -7.37 -17.92
C THR A 174 8.63 -6.82 -19.34
N GLN A 175 7.58 -7.16 -20.10
CA GLN A 175 7.35 -6.59 -21.42
C GLN A 175 7.26 -5.05 -21.38
N GLY A 176 6.54 -4.49 -20.40
CA GLY A 176 6.45 -3.04 -20.20
C GLY A 176 7.79 -2.43 -19.81
N TRP A 177 8.53 -3.07 -18.91
CA TRP A 177 9.82 -2.59 -18.44
C TRP A 177 10.90 -2.63 -19.54
N GLU A 178 10.92 -3.68 -20.37
CA GLU A 178 11.77 -3.75 -21.57
C GLU A 178 11.49 -2.56 -22.49
N LYS A 179 10.22 -2.33 -22.78
CA LYS A 179 9.80 -1.28 -23.72
C LYS A 179 10.09 0.14 -23.22
N PHE A 180 9.88 0.41 -21.92
CA PHE A 180 9.86 1.78 -21.40
C PHE A 180 11.07 2.13 -20.53
N TYR A 181 11.73 1.13 -19.92
CA TYR A 181 12.75 1.31 -18.89
C TYR A 181 14.03 0.52 -19.14
N GLY A 182 14.19 -0.08 -20.31
CA GLY A 182 15.42 -0.80 -20.70
C GLY A 182 15.70 -2.07 -19.91
N TYR A 183 14.66 -2.70 -19.35
CA TYR A 183 14.83 -3.91 -18.52
C TYR A 183 15.60 -5.00 -19.27
N GLY A 184 16.59 -5.63 -18.59
CA GLY A 184 17.43 -6.64 -19.18
C GLY A 184 18.64 -6.10 -19.98
N THR A 185 18.88 -4.78 -19.96
CA THR A 185 20.06 -4.14 -20.57
C THR A 185 20.90 -3.46 -19.51
N ASP A 186 22.12 -3.02 -19.85
CA ASP A 186 23.02 -2.29 -18.95
C ASP A 186 22.42 -0.92 -18.52
N ASP A 187 21.52 -0.36 -19.32
CA ASP A 187 20.82 0.91 -19.05
C ASP A 187 19.49 0.72 -18.31
N SER A 188 19.23 -0.45 -17.76
CA SER A 188 17.98 -0.77 -17.06
C SER A 188 17.74 0.17 -15.88
N ARG A 189 16.53 0.75 -15.84
CA ARG A 189 16.07 1.55 -14.69
C ARG A 189 15.40 0.70 -13.60
N ILE A 190 15.05 -0.53 -13.91
CA ILE A 190 14.47 -1.49 -12.98
C ILE A 190 15.34 -2.73 -13.00
N GLU A 191 15.87 -3.08 -11.86
CA GLU A 191 16.59 -4.32 -11.66
C GLU A 191 15.76 -5.22 -10.75
N GLY A 192 15.45 -6.43 -11.16
CA GLY A 192 14.81 -7.44 -10.35
C GLY A 192 15.80 -8.53 -10.02
N GLN A 193 15.86 -8.92 -8.77
CA GLN A 193 16.62 -10.07 -8.33
C GLN A 193 15.68 -11.05 -7.62
N PRO A 194 14.89 -11.82 -8.39
CA PRO A 194 13.99 -12.82 -7.81
C PRO A 194 14.78 -14.03 -7.33
N GLY A 195 14.33 -14.60 -6.22
CA GLY A 195 14.90 -15.84 -5.68
C GLY A 195 15.04 -15.82 -4.16
N PRO A 196 15.20 -16.99 -3.54
CA PRO A 196 15.23 -17.12 -2.08
C PRO A 196 16.40 -16.36 -1.44
N ASP A 197 17.50 -16.18 -2.15
CA ASP A 197 18.69 -15.48 -1.64
C ASP A 197 18.52 -13.96 -1.55
N THR A 198 17.43 -13.42 -2.08
CA THR A 198 17.08 -11.99 -1.99
C THR A 198 16.01 -11.69 -0.94
N ALA A 199 15.72 -12.65 -0.08
CA ALA A 199 14.82 -12.44 1.05
C ALA A 199 15.44 -11.44 2.04
N VAL A 200 14.70 -10.36 2.32
CA VAL A 200 15.08 -9.41 3.37
C VAL A 200 14.68 -10.00 4.72
N VAL A 201 15.66 -10.28 5.56
CA VAL A 201 15.46 -10.88 6.90
C VAL A 201 15.65 -9.89 8.03
N ARG A 202 16.35 -8.78 7.75
CA ARG A 202 16.64 -7.72 8.73
C ARG A 202 16.67 -6.35 8.04
N VAL A 203 16.24 -5.33 8.79
CA VAL A 203 16.40 -3.93 8.43
C VAL A 203 17.06 -3.18 9.58
N ASP A 204 17.79 -2.12 9.25
CA ASP A 204 18.33 -1.17 10.19
C ASP A 204 17.92 0.24 9.72
N ALA A 205 17.13 0.92 10.52
CA ALA A 205 16.58 2.23 10.18
C ALA A 205 17.56 3.39 10.38
N ASP A 206 18.69 3.13 11.01
CA ASP A 206 19.70 4.14 11.36
C ASP A 206 21.05 3.90 10.63
N ALA A 207 21.10 2.91 9.74
CA ALA A 207 22.26 2.56 8.93
C ALA A 207 22.46 3.47 7.70
#